data_8e16a3b876c8573dc1b263eba81f7480
#
_entry.id   8e16a3b876c8573dc1b263eba81f7480
#
_cell.length_a   1.000
_cell.length_b   1.000
_cell.length_c   1.000
_cell.angle_alpha   90.00
_cell.angle_beta   90.00
_cell.angle_gamma   90.00
#
_symmetry.space_group_name_H-M   'P 1'
#
loop_
_entity.id
_entity.type
_entity.pdbx_description
1 polymer ?
#
loop_
_entity_poly.entity_id
_entity_poly.type
_entity_poly.pdbx_seq_one_letter_code
_entity_poly.pdbx_strand_id
1 'polypeptide(L)'
;MSLGRALREAPVPVEREAELRGLEVVLAAYAERQPRRHRTTLPRLAIACAVAALLAALLLSPAGASVRDWVDNVFSAAPPPPTGTGLNEIPGGGRLLVHASDAPWVVEPDGSRHRLGDYDEVSWSPHGLFVAAAAGRELSAVAPDGDEHWTLSAPGAVRNPRWSPSGELIAFRTGTGLRVVAGDGSEARPIDDSVAPLAPSWSPRGRPELAYVDARGALRILDVERNRAIGRAATLPGIRWLEWGGRGDVLLEASRRQIQLRQVAFHSKDGAVTLDRPQAFHLPAGETVDDVALSPAGNKVAALLGGRVGGVRRSELIVFDAGHRAPLRLLGVPGQLAELAWAPGGGRLLVGWPRFDEWLFLPTRIAEGRAVTGVSQAFAPGGERGAFPRVEGWCCRATAHDAG
;
A
#
# COMPACT_ATOMS: atom_id res chain seq x y z
N MET A 1 -26.87 -4.75 45.85
CA MET A 1 -26.28 -4.50 44.50
C MET A 1 -24.85 -5.01 44.52
N SER A 2 -24.50 -5.96 43.68
CA SER A 2 -23.19 -6.61 43.73
C SER A 2 -22.12 -5.72 42.99
N LEU A 3 -20.94 -5.62 43.58
CA LEU A 3 -19.78 -4.87 43.07
C LEU A 3 -19.49 -5.15 41.59
N GLY A 4 -19.81 -6.37 41.13
CA GLY A 4 -19.60 -6.79 39.74
C GLY A 4 -20.54 -6.16 38.71
N ARG A 5 -21.66 -5.55 39.15
CA ARG A 5 -22.58 -4.85 38.26
C ARG A 5 -22.15 -3.38 38.09
N ALA A 6 -21.66 -2.76 39.15
CA ALA A 6 -21.15 -1.39 39.13
C ALA A 6 -19.89 -1.24 38.28
N LEU A 7 -19.03 -2.28 38.20
CA LEU A 7 -17.82 -2.28 37.37
C LEU A 7 -18.11 -2.48 35.87
N ARG A 8 -19.26 -3.04 35.49
CA ARG A 8 -19.66 -3.22 34.09
C ARG A 8 -20.36 -1.99 33.49
N GLU A 9 -20.86 -1.11 34.33
CA GLU A 9 -21.61 0.11 33.96
C GLU A 9 -20.76 1.39 34.10
N ALA A 10 -19.52 1.28 34.58
CA ALA A 10 -18.62 2.43 34.64
C ALA A 10 -18.17 2.82 33.22
N PRO A 11 -18.35 4.09 32.81
CA PRO A 11 -17.88 4.54 31.51
C PRO A 11 -16.35 4.43 31.46
N VAL A 12 -15.83 3.72 30.46
CA VAL A 12 -14.38 3.66 30.19
C VAL A 12 -13.94 5.06 29.75
N PRO A 13 -12.98 5.69 30.41
CA PRO A 13 -12.48 6.99 29.99
C PRO A 13 -11.95 6.89 28.57
N VAL A 14 -12.25 7.88 27.73
CA VAL A 14 -11.68 7.95 26.39
C VAL A 14 -10.16 8.00 26.57
N GLU A 15 -9.44 7.11 25.88
CA GLU A 15 -7.99 6.84 26.00
C GLU A 15 -7.15 8.13 26.02
N ARG A 16 -7.57 9.12 25.24
CA ARG A 16 -6.94 10.44 25.13
C ARG A 16 -7.05 11.32 26.40
N GLU A 17 -8.14 11.16 27.16
CA GLU A 17 -8.30 11.87 28.43
C GLU A 17 -7.54 11.19 29.58
N ALA A 18 -7.32 9.89 29.49
CA ALA A 18 -6.48 9.16 30.43
C ALA A 18 -4.99 9.47 30.22
N GLU A 19 -4.55 9.62 28.96
CA GLU A 19 -3.19 10.04 28.62
C GLU A 19 -2.91 11.48 29.09
N LEU A 20 -3.84 12.40 28.87
CA LEU A 20 -3.68 13.79 29.32
C LEU A 20 -3.64 13.92 30.85
N ARG A 21 -4.50 13.19 31.55
CA ARG A 21 -4.47 13.14 33.03
C ARG A 21 -3.21 12.46 33.55
N GLY A 22 -2.72 11.42 32.89
CA GLY A 22 -1.45 10.78 33.19
C GLY A 22 -0.26 11.74 33.05
N LEU A 23 -0.27 12.54 31.98
CA LEU A 23 0.76 13.55 31.73
C LEU A 23 0.73 14.69 32.77
N GLU A 24 -0.45 15.18 33.15
CA GLU A 24 -0.59 16.20 34.21
C GLU A 24 -0.10 15.72 35.57
N VAL A 25 -0.38 14.49 35.95
CA VAL A 25 0.09 13.87 37.19
C VAL A 25 1.61 13.75 37.20
N VAL A 26 2.21 13.35 36.07
CA VAL A 26 3.68 13.24 35.93
C VAL A 26 4.34 14.61 35.96
N LEU A 27 3.76 15.63 35.32
CA LEU A 27 4.27 17.00 35.33
C LEU A 27 4.12 17.66 36.70
N ALA A 28 3.02 17.41 37.41
CA ALA A 28 2.80 17.90 38.78
C ALA A 28 3.80 17.24 39.75
N ALA A 29 4.02 15.95 39.67
CA ALA A 29 5.01 15.23 40.48
C ALA A 29 6.47 15.68 40.20
N TYR A 30 6.74 16.12 38.95
CA TYR A 30 8.05 16.68 38.58
C TYR A 30 8.23 18.12 39.14
N ALA A 31 7.16 18.93 39.18
CA ALA A 31 7.19 20.28 39.70
C ALA A 31 7.37 20.32 41.23
N GLU A 32 6.84 19.35 41.98
CA GLU A 32 7.00 19.28 43.45
C GLU A 32 8.40 18.84 43.91
N ARG A 33 9.25 18.33 43.00
CA ARG A 33 10.62 17.86 43.30
C ARG A 33 11.70 18.92 43.05
N GLN A 34 11.50 20.20 43.37
CA GLN A 34 12.62 21.13 43.40
C GLN A 34 13.26 21.15 44.79
N PRO A 35 14.44 20.53 45.01
CA PRO A 35 15.15 20.64 46.28
C PRO A 35 15.83 22.03 46.39
N ARG A 36 15.67 22.64 47.54
CA ARG A 36 16.43 23.84 47.95
C ARG A 36 17.93 23.59 47.77
N ARG A 37 18.60 24.52 47.10
CA ARG A 37 20.05 24.50 46.85
C ARG A 37 20.84 24.50 48.13
N HIS A 38 21.48 23.39 48.48
CA HIS A 38 22.71 23.38 49.27
C HIS A 38 23.88 23.08 48.32
N ARG A 39 24.82 24.01 48.25
CA ARG A 39 26.08 23.87 47.55
C ARG A 39 26.95 22.85 48.28
N THR A 40 27.10 21.66 47.77
CA THR A 40 28.19 20.73 48.06
C THR A 40 28.74 20.22 46.75
N THR A 41 30.03 20.43 46.53
CA THR A 41 30.77 19.96 45.36
C THR A 41 31.03 18.46 45.50
N LEU A 42 30.15 17.63 44.97
CA LEU A 42 30.41 16.21 44.76
C LEU A 42 30.98 15.97 43.35
N PRO A 43 32.00 15.10 43.20
CA PRO A 43 32.61 14.88 41.89
C PRO A 43 31.60 14.29 40.91
N ARG A 44 31.65 14.74 39.68
CA ARG A 44 30.74 14.32 38.57
C ARG A 44 30.61 12.81 38.38
N LEU A 45 31.62 12.04 38.85
CA LEU A 45 31.60 10.57 38.79
C LEU A 45 30.56 9.95 39.73
N ALA A 46 30.36 10.55 40.96
CA ALA A 46 29.38 10.02 41.92
C ALA A 46 27.92 10.23 41.45
N ILE A 47 27.66 11.31 40.71
CA ILE A 47 26.33 11.55 40.14
C ILE A 47 26.05 10.58 38.99
N ALA A 48 27.03 10.28 38.13
CA ALA A 48 26.88 9.31 37.07
C ALA A 48 26.63 7.89 37.62
N CYS A 49 27.34 7.48 38.68
CA CYS A 49 27.11 6.21 39.33
C CYS A 49 25.74 6.11 40.05
N ALA A 50 25.29 7.22 40.67
CA ALA A 50 23.97 7.26 41.30
C ALA A 50 22.84 7.19 40.30
N VAL A 51 22.96 7.87 39.13
CA VAL A 51 21.98 7.80 38.05
C VAL A 51 21.97 6.40 37.43
N ALA A 52 23.14 5.78 37.21
CA ALA A 52 23.23 4.42 36.71
C ALA A 52 22.66 3.38 37.70
N ALA A 53 22.89 3.55 39.01
CA ALA A 53 22.32 2.68 40.04
C ALA A 53 20.80 2.87 40.19
N LEU A 54 20.29 4.10 40.02
CA LEU A 54 18.85 4.41 40.05
C LEU A 54 18.14 3.85 38.83
N LEU A 55 18.76 3.92 37.64
CA LEU A 55 18.25 3.29 36.42
C LEU A 55 18.28 1.75 36.53
N ALA A 56 19.33 1.17 37.11
CA ALA A 56 19.42 -0.26 37.36
C ALA A 56 18.40 -0.73 38.41
N ALA A 57 18.16 0.05 39.47
CA ALA A 57 17.16 -0.26 40.50
C ALA A 57 15.73 -0.11 39.98
N LEU A 58 15.46 0.87 39.09
CA LEU A 58 14.18 0.99 38.36
C LEU A 58 13.96 -0.21 37.43
N LEU A 59 14.98 -0.67 36.75
CA LEU A 59 14.90 -1.80 35.84
C LEU A 59 14.76 -3.17 36.54
N LEU A 60 15.13 -3.27 37.83
CA LEU A 60 15.06 -4.49 38.63
C LEU A 60 13.89 -4.50 39.64
N SER A 61 13.13 -3.40 39.75
CA SER A 61 11.97 -3.31 40.65
C SER A 61 10.70 -3.92 39.99
N PRO A 62 9.72 -4.37 40.78
CA PRO A 62 8.41 -4.79 40.25
C PRO A 62 7.69 -3.70 39.41
N ALA A 63 7.94 -2.43 39.70
CA ALA A 63 7.47 -1.31 38.88
C ALA A 63 8.26 -1.16 37.55
N GLY A 64 9.52 -1.58 37.51
CA GLY A 64 10.33 -1.65 36.30
C GLY A 64 9.94 -2.82 35.40
N ALA A 65 9.42 -3.90 35.95
CA ALA A 65 8.83 -4.98 35.18
C ALA A 65 7.60 -4.50 34.41
N SER A 66 6.71 -3.70 35.03
CA SER A 66 5.55 -3.11 34.37
C SER A 66 5.94 -2.08 33.28
N VAL A 67 7.06 -1.36 33.47
CA VAL A 67 7.60 -0.46 32.44
C VAL A 67 8.29 -1.25 31.32
N ARG A 68 8.97 -2.34 31.64
CA ARG A 68 9.47 -3.29 30.65
C ARG A 68 8.33 -3.93 29.87
N ASP A 69 7.34 -4.47 30.56
CA ASP A 69 6.16 -5.06 29.93
C ASP A 69 5.38 -4.02 29.11
N TRP A 70 5.35 -2.75 29.54
CA TRP A 70 4.76 -1.66 28.78
C TRP A 70 5.64 -1.28 27.57
N VAL A 71 6.95 -1.16 27.75
CA VAL A 71 7.91 -0.91 26.65
C VAL A 71 7.91 -2.10 25.70
N ASP A 72 7.95 -3.32 26.18
CA ASP A 72 7.81 -4.52 25.38
C ASP A 72 6.42 -4.62 24.73
N ASN A 73 5.34 -4.24 25.38
CA ASN A 73 4.02 -4.16 24.77
C ASN A 73 3.84 -2.99 23.80
N VAL A 74 4.46 -1.84 24.04
CA VAL A 74 4.45 -0.69 23.09
C VAL A 74 5.41 -0.92 21.92
N PHE A 75 6.50 -1.66 22.14
CA PHE A 75 7.49 -2.02 21.11
C PHE A 75 7.33 -3.44 20.58
N SER A 76 6.59 -4.33 21.26
CA SER A 76 6.28 -5.71 20.89
C SER A 76 4.80 -5.96 20.66
N ALA A 77 3.97 -4.93 20.58
CA ALA A 77 2.62 -5.06 20.05
C ALA A 77 2.60 -5.16 18.51
N ALA A 78 3.63 -5.82 17.95
CA ALA A 78 3.37 -6.71 16.83
C ALA A 78 2.67 -7.93 17.44
N PRO A 79 1.49 -8.33 16.99
CA PRO A 79 0.96 -9.64 17.31
C PRO A 79 2.10 -10.65 17.12
N PRO A 80 2.24 -11.68 18.00
CA PRO A 80 3.25 -12.70 17.81
C PRO A 80 3.15 -13.14 16.36
N PRO A 81 4.27 -13.27 15.64
CA PRO A 81 4.23 -13.66 14.24
C PRO A 81 3.34 -14.89 14.19
N PRO A 82 2.23 -14.86 13.46
CA PRO A 82 1.41 -16.05 13.30
C PRO A 82 2.38 -17.12 12.84
N THR A 83 2.29 -18.32 13.36
CA THR A 83 3.09 -19.46 12.95
C THR A 83 2.94 -19.56 11.43
N GLY A 84 3.93 -19.01 10.72
CA GLY A 84 3.86 -18.81 9.29
C GLY A 84 3.87 -20.16 8.61
N THR A 85 2.81 -20.47 7.94
CA THR A 85 2.78 -21.51 6.91
C THR A 85 3.51 -20.96 5.70
N GLY A 86 4.33 -21.75 5.03
CA GLY A 86 4.88 -21.37 3.72
C GLY A 86 3.76 -20.97 2.76
N LEU A 87 4.10 -20.48 1.57
CA LEU A 87 3.12 -20.06 0.56
C LEU A 87 2.36 -21.29 -0.01
N ASN A 88 1.44 -21.82 0.79
CA ASN A 88 0.59 -22.97 0.45
C ASN A 88 -0.85 -22.57 0.16
N GLU A 89 -1.23 -21.34 0.43
CA GLU A 89 -2.51 -20.74 0.08
C GLU A 89 -2.40 -19.21 0.10
N ILE A 90 -3.23 -18.53 -0.69
CA ILE A 90 -3.40 -17.08 -0.60
C ILE A 90 -4.54 -16.78 0.38
N PRO A 91 -4.26 -16.20 1.56
CA PRO A 91 -5.30 -15.86 2.52
C PRO A 91 -6.30 -14.84 1.96
N GLY A 92 -7.52 -15.27 1.68
CA GLY A 92 -8.55 -14.43 1.05
C GLY A 92 -8.80 -14.77 -0.41
N GLY A 93 -8.09 -15.77 -0.94
CA GLY A 93 -8.25 -16.25 -2.31
C GLY A 93 -7.77 -15.26 -3.37
N GLY A 94 -8.10 -15.53 -4.62
CA GLY A 94 -7.61 -14.75 -5.76
C GLY A 94 -6.20 -15.16 -6.19
N ARG A 95 -5.69 -14.50 -7.22
CA ARG A 95 -4.37 -14.74 -7.80
C ARG A 95 -3.46 -13.56 -7.57
N LEU A 96 -2.20 -13.81 -7.24
CA LEU A 96 -1.20 -12.75 -7.17
C LEU A 96 -0.33 -12.76 -8.42
N LEU A 97 -0.06 -11.58 -8.95
CA LEU A 97 0.97 -11.35 -9.93
C LEU A 97 2.14 -10.72 -9.18
N VAL A 98 3.27 -11.41 -9.20
CA VAL A 98 4.46 -10.98 -8.45
C VAL A 98 5.68 -10.99 -9.35
N HIS A 99 6.61 -10.10 -9.09
CA HIS A 99 7.92 -10.09 -9.71
C HIS A 99 8.96 -10.55 -8.69
N ALA A 100 9.56 -11.70 -8.91
CA ALA A 100 10.51 -12.30 -7.99
C ALA A 100 11.76 -12.73 -8.74
N SER A 101 12.92 -12.51 -8.15
CA SER A 101 14.22 -12.64 -8.82
C SER A 101 14.23 -11.80 -10.10
N ASP A 102 14.35 -12.40 -11.27
CA ASP A 102 14.43 -11.69 -12.56
C ASP A 102 13.21 -11.94 -13.46
N ALA A 103 12.11 -12.44 -12.87
CA ALA A 103 10.93 -12.82 -13.66
C ALA A 103 9.61 -12.59 -12.92
N PRO A 104 8.51 -12.36 -13.66
CA PRO A 104 7.16 -12.36 -13.10
C PRO A 104 6.63 -13.79 -12.95
N TRP A 105 5.78 -13.95 -11.93
CA TRP A 105 5.11 -15.19 -11.58
C TRP A 105 3.65 -14.94 -11.30
N VAL A 106 2.82 -15.91 -11.61
CA VAL A 106 1.46 -16.03 -11.12
C VAL A 106 1.44 -16.98 -9.93
N VAL A 107 0.83 -16.56 -8.84
CA VAL A 107 0.55 -17.40 -7.67
C VAL A 107 -0.93 -17.68 -7.64
N GLU A 108 -1.29 -18.95 -7.69
CA GLU A 108 -2.66 -19.44 -7.63
C GLU A 108 -3.20 -19.46 -6.18
N PRO A 109 -4.51 -19.55 -5.97
CA PRO A 109 -5.11 -19.54 -4.63
C PRO A 109 -4.58 -20.64 -3.70
N ASP A 110 -4.18 -21.78 -4.24
CA ASP A 110 -3.60 -22.93 -3.53
C ASP A 110 -2.09 -22.81 -3.26
N GLY A 111 -1.49 -21.65 -3.63
CA GLY A 111 -0.07 -21.39 -3.47
C GLY A 111 0.82 -21.98 -4.58
N SER A 112 0.27 -22.67 -5.56
CA SER A 112 1.01 -23.09 -6.77
C SER A 112 1.47 -21.86 -7.57
N ARG A 113 2.58 -21.99 -8.31
CA ARG A 113 3.27 -20.86 -8.94
C ARG A 113 3.69 -21.19 -10.35
N HIS A 114 3.43 -20.24 -11.26
CA HIS A 114 3.78 -20.34 -12.66
C HIS A 114 4.67 -19.17 -13.05
N ARG A 115 5.86 -19.44 -13.59
CA ARG A 115 6.74 -18.41 -14.14
C ARG A 115 6.25 -18.02 -15.52
N LEU A 116 6.08 -16.71 -15.76
CA LEU A 116 5.52 -16.23 -17.02
C LEU A 116 6.56 -16.06 -18.15
N GLY A 117 7.84 -15.97 -17.81
CA GLY A 117 8.93 -15.69 -18.78
C GLY A 117 9.81 -14.54 -18.30
N ASP A 118 10.64 -14.00 -19.22
CA ASP A 118 11.60 -12.94 -18.91
C ASP A 118 11.00 -11.58 -19.28
N TYR A 119 10.16 -11.02 -18.41
CA TYR A 119 9.50 -9.75 -18.63
C TYR A 119 9.87 -8.76 -17.52
N ASP A 120 10.02 -7.46 -17.88
CA ASP A 120 10.39 -6.37 -16.97
C ASP A 120 9.21 -5.86 -16.14
N GLU A 121 8.04 -5.71 -16.78
CA GLU A 121 6.82 -5.17 -16.18
C GLU A 121 5.61 -5.96 -16.64
N VAL A 122 4.66 -6.16 -15.73
CA VAL A 122 3.47 -6.97 -15.98
C VAL A 122 2.23 -6.34 -15.37
N SER A 123 1.05 -6.62 -15.93
CA SER A 123 -0.23 -6.25 -15.33
C SER A 123 -1.35 -7.22 -15.72
N TRP A 124 -2.25 -7.50 -14.77
CA TRP A 124 -3.42 -8.34 -14.99
C TRP A 124 -4.40 -7.77 -16.01
N SER A 125 -4.98 -8.63 -16.84
CA SER A 125 -6.26 -8.34 -17.50
C SER A 125 -7.39 -8.34 -16.45
N PRO A 126 -8.53 -7.68 -16.72
CA PRO A 126 -9.60 -7.47 -15.72
C PRO A 126 -10.15 -8.76 -15.10
N HIS A 127 -10.15 -9.84 -15.86
CA HIS A 127 -10.68 -11.15 -15.44
C HIS A 127 -9.60 -12.18 -15.15
N GLY A 128 -8.32 -11.78 -15.19
CA GLY A 128 -7.18 -12.66 -14.92
C GLY A 128 -6.98 -13.76 -15.96
N LEU A 129 -7.55 -13.58 -17.16
CA LEU A 129 -7.35 -14.53 -18.28
C LEU A 129 -6.00 -14.34 -18.95
N PHE A 130 -5.46 -13.12 -18.89
CA PHE A 130 -4.18 -12.75 -19.48
C PHE A 130 -3.40 -11.82 -18.57
N VAL A 131 -2.12 -11.72 -18.86
CA VAL A 131 -1.18 -10.75 -18.33
C VAL A 131 -0.60 -9.96 -19.49
N ALA A 132 -0.66 -8.63 -19.45
CA ALA A 132 0.13 -7.82 -20.35
C ALA A 132 1.56 -7.78 -19.79
N ALA A 133 2.52 -8.19 -20.58
CA ALA A 133 3.91 -8.36 -20.21
C ALA A 133 4.81 -7.53 -21.14
N ALA A 134 5.74 -6.77 -20.57
CA ALA A 134 6.66 -5.92 -21.30
C ALA A 134 8.10 -6.40 -21.13
N ALA A 135 8.83 -6.53 -22.23
CA ALA A 135 10.25 -6.84 -22.25
C ALA A 135 10.96 -5.95 -23.28
N GLY A 136 11.84 -5.07 -22.82
CA GLY A 136 12.54 -4.15 -23.71
C GLY A 136 11.59 -3.34 -24.60
N ARG A 137 11.48 -3.67 -25.89
CA ARG A 137 10.59 -3.02 -26.86
C ARG A 137 9.35 -3.82 -27.20
N GLU A 138 9.11 -4.91 -26.52
CA GLU A 138 8.03 -5.83 -26.81
C GLU A 138 6.94 -5.72 -25.75
N LEU A 139 5.69 -5.83 -26.21
CA LEU A 139 4.49 -5.99 -25.40
C LEU A 139 3.83 -7.30 -25.81
N SER A 140 3.63 -8.18 -24.86
CA SER A 140 2.99 -9.49 -25.09
C SER A 140 1.71 -9.62 -24.25
N ALA A 141 0.76 -10.39 -24.72
CA ALA A 141 -0.30 -10.95 -23.89
C ALA A 141 0.04 -12.42 -23.62
N VAL A 142 0.11 -12.77 -22.35
CA VAL A 142 0.55 -14.06 -21.85
C VAL A 142 -0.56 -14.65 -20.98
N ALA A 143 -0.87 -15.92 -21.12
CA ALA A 143 -1.77 -16.61 -20.21
C ALA A 143 -1.12 -16.82 -18.84
N PRO A 144 -1.89 -17.04 -17.75
CA PRO A 144 -1.36 -17.22 -16.40
C PRO A 144 -0.39 -18.41 -16.25
N ASP A 145 -0.43 -19.38 -17.13
CA ASP A 145 0.47 -20.53 -17.19
C ASP A 145 1.78 -20.26 -17.95
N GLY A 146 1.90 -19.08 -18.59
CA GLY A 146 3.08 -18.64 -19.32
C GLY A 146 2.97 -18.76 -20.84
N ASP A 147 1.85 -19.26 -21.39
CA ASP A 147 1.65 -19.36 -22.82
C ASP A 147 1.47 -17.98 -23.46
N GLU A 148 2.34 -17.64 -24.41
CA GLU A 148 2.27 -16.37 -25.14
C GLU A 148 1.21 -16.46 -26.26
N HIS A 149 0.25 -15.51 -26.24
CA HIS A 149 -0.79 -15.44 -27.27
C HIS A 149 -0.41 -14.54 -28.44
N TRP A 150 0.22 -13.41 -28.16
CA TRP A 150 0.72 -12.49 -29.19
C TRP A 150 1.82 -11.59 -28.62
N THR A 151 2.66 -11.09 -29.51
CA THR A 151 3.70 -10.12 -29.22
C THR A 151 3.68 -8.98 -30.25
N LEU A 152 3.78 -7.75 -29.74
CA LEU A 152 3.85 -6.51 -30.52
C LEU A 152 5.18 -5.82 -30.28
N SER A 153 5.94 -5.51 -31.34
CA SER A 153 7.11 -4.64 -31.25
C SER A 153 6.73 -3.17 -31.29
N ALA A 154 7.18 -2.42 -30.28
CA ALA A 154 6.94 -1.00 -30.15
C ALA A 154 8.12 -0.16 -30.65
N PRO A 155 7.93 1.14 -30.96
CA PRO A 155 9.00 2.02 -31.44
C PRO A 155 10.08 2.33 -30.39
N GLY A 156 9.82 2.07 -29.10
CA GLY A 156 10.75 2.27 -27.97
C GLY A 156 10.48 1.31 -26.84
N ALA A 157 11.23 1.42 -25.74
CA ALA A 157 11.04 0.56 -24.57
C ALA A 157 9.61 0.67 -24.02
N VAL A 158 8.95 -0.47 -23.87
CA VAL A 158 7.59 -0.59 -23.35
C VAL A 158 7.64 -0.52 -21.82
N ARG A 159 6.77 0.29 -21.25
CA ARG A 159 6.62 0.49 -19.80
C ARG A 159 5.16 0.68 -19.40
N ASN A 160 4.87 0.30 -18.18
CA ASN A 160 3.58 0.51 -17.52
C ASN A 160 2.37 0.01 -18.34
N PRO A 161 2.36 -1.23 -18.82
CA PRO A 161 1.19 -1.77 -19.52
C PRO A 161 0.00 -1.81 -18.54
N ARG A 162 -1.17 -1.42 -19.03
CA ARG A 162 -2.42 -1.43 -18.25
C ARG A 162 -3.59 -1.84 -19.13
N TRP A 163 -4.26 -2.92 -18.78
CA TRP A 163 -5.50 -3.36 -19.42
C TRP A 163 -6.65 -2.42 -19.09
N SER A 164 -7.51 -2.17 -20.07
CA SER A 164 -8.81 -1.53 -19.82
C SER A 164 -9.72 -2.48 -19.04
N PRO A 165 -10.69 -1.98 -18.25
CA PRO A 165 -11.62 -2.81 -17.49
C PRO A 165 -12.52 -3.70 -18.35
N SER A 166 -12.72 -3.36 -19.63
CA SER A 166 -13.44 -4.21 -20.60
C SER A 166 -12.58 -5.36 -21.13
N GLY A 167 -11.23 -5.29 -20.99
CA GLY A 167 -10.30 -6.22 -21.61
C GLY A 167 -10.04 -5.96 -23.10
N GLU A 168 -10.66 -4.93 -23.69
CA GLU A 168 -10.58 -4.65 -25.13
C GLU A 168 -9.32 -3.88 -25.52
N LEU A 169 -8.71 -3.14 -24.60
CA LEU A 169 -7.56 -2.28 -24.87
C LEU A 169 -6.46 -2.46 -23.80
N ILE A 170 -5.21 -2.23 -24.25
CA ILE A 170 -4.05 -2.10 -23.38
C ILE A 170 -3.42 -0.75 -23.63
N ALA A 171 -3.28 0.09 -22.59
CA ALA A 171 -2.47 1.30 -22.63
C ALA A 171 -1.05 0.99 -22.16
N PHE A 172 -0.06 1.57 -22.80
CA PHE A 172 1.35 1.41 -22.43
C PHE A 172 2.16 2.64 -22.84
N ARG A 173 3.26 2.84 -22.13
CA ARG A 173 4.23 3.90 -22.47
C ARG A 173 5.34 3.33 -23.34
N THR A 174 5.85 4.18 -24.25
CA THR A 174 7.03 3.88 -25.05
C THR A 174 7.88 5.15 -25.20
N GLY A 175 9.07 5.17 -24.63
CA GLY A 175 9.85 6.39 -24.50
C GLY A 175 9.09 7.46 -23.70
N THR A 176 8.87 8.63 -24.33
CA THR A 176 8.06 9.72 -23.76
C THR A 176 6.58 9.65 -24.15
N GLY A 177 6.20 8.72 -25.03
CA GLY A 177 4.85 8.63 -25.57
C GLY A 177 3.95 7.65 -24.82
N LEU A 178 2.65 7.82 -24.98
CA LEU A 178 1.58 6.93 -24.56
C LEU A 178 0.90 6.34 -25.79
N ARG A 179 0.66 5.06 -25.79
CA ARG A 179 0.02 4.31 -26.86
C ARG A 179 -1.09 3.42 -26.32
N VAL A 180 -1.97 3.01 -27.19
CA VAL A 180 -2.95 1.94 -26.95
C VAL A 180 -2.88 0.91 -28.05
N VAL A 181 -3.26 -0.31 -27.72
CA VAL A 181 -3.40 -1.46 -28.63
C VAL A 181 -4.65 -2.22 -28.23
N ALA A 182 -5.29 -2.88 -29.18
CA ALA A 182 -6.41 -3.78 -28.89
C ALA A 182 -5.93 -4.98 -28.06
N GLY A 183 -6.83 -5.59 -27.27
CA GLY A 183 -6.51 -6.73 -26.42
C GLY A 183 -6.00 -7.96 -27.16
N ASP A 184 -6.26 -8.05 -28.45
CA ASP A 184 -5.77 -9.08 -29.38
C ASP A 184 -4.43 -8.74 -30.07
N GLY A 185 -3.80 -7.61 -29.69
CA GLY A 185 -2.54 -7.15 -30.26
C GLY A 185 -2.66 -6.31 -31.53
N SER A 186 -3.87 -6.13 -32.07
CA SER A 186 -4.12 -5.34 -33.29
C SER A 186 -4.26 -3.83 -32.98
N GLU A 187 -4.32 -3.02 -34.04
CA GLU A 187 -4.68 -1.59 -34.00
C GLU A 187 -3.84 -0.72 -33.04
N ALA A 188 -2.54 -0.98 -32.94
CA ALA A 188 -1.65 -0.20 -32.09
C ALA A 188 -1.52 1.25 -32.62
N ARG A 189 -1.86 2.26 -31.78
CA ARG A 189 -1.84 3.66 -32.16
C ARG A 189 -1.32 4.58 -31.05
N PRO A 190 -0.72 5.73 -31.41
CA PRO A 190 -0.31 6.73 -30.45
C PRO A 190 -1.53 7.46 -29.85
N ILE A 191 -1.38 7.89 -28.61
CA ILE A 191 -2.33 8.73 -27.88
C ILE A 191 -1.75 10.11 -27.62
N ASP A 192 -0.55 10.17 -27.08
CA ASP A 192 0.17 11.41 -26.76
C ASP A 192 1.68 11.11 -26.82
N ASP A 193 2.45 11.99 -27.45
CA ASP A 193 3.88 11.79 -27.64
C ASP A 193 4.73 12.33 -26.48
N SER A 194 4.09 13.02 -25.51
CA SER A 194 4.80 13.73 -24.45
C SER A 194 4.09 13.58 -23.09
N VAL A 195 4.32 12.45 -22.43
CA VAL A 195 3.72 12.11 -21.14
C VAL A 195 4.77 11.97 -20.02
N ALA A 196 4.34 12.21 -18.78
CA ALA A 196 5.16 11.97 -17.60
C ALA A 196 5.50 10.48 -17.45
N PRO A 197 6.62 10.11 -16.76
CA PRO A 197 7.00 8.74 -16.51
C PRO A 197 6.14 8.10 -15.39
N LEU A 198 4.84 8.08 -15.60
CA LEU A 198 3.83 7.58 -14.68
C LEU A 198 2.89 6.61 -15.42
N ALA A 199 2.45 5.57 -14.74
CA ALA A 199 1.48 4.64 -15.29
C ALA A 199 0.15 5.35 -15.59
N PRO A 200 -0.47 5.11 -16.76
CA PRO A 200 -1.82 5.56 -17.01
C PRO A 200 -2.82 4.73 -16.21
N SER A 201 -4.02 5.25 -16.02
CA SER A 201 -5.09 4.57 -15.29
C SER A 201 -6.41 4.65 -16.04
N TRP A 202 -7.04 3.49 -16.24
CA TRP A 202 -8.33 3.39 -16.91
C TRP A 202 -9.48 3.66 -15.96
N SER A 203 -10.52 4.28 -16.48
CA SER A 203 -11.80 4.43 -15.79
C SER A 203 -12.48 3.06 -15.61
N PRO A 204 -12.87 2.66 -14.38
CA PRO A 204 -13.53 1.38 -14.14
C PRO A 204 -14.98 1.31 -14.62
N ARG A 205 -15.48 2.33 -15.31
CA ARG A 205 -16.88 2.42 -15.80
C ARG A 205 -17.20 1.51 -17.00
N GLY A 206 -16.21 0.79 -17.53
CA GLY A 206 -16.37 -0.04 -18.73
C GLY A 206 -16.39 0.76 -20.04
N ARG A 207 -16.18 2.08 -20.00
CA ARG A 207 -15.88 2.90 -21.17
C ARG A 207 -14.38 3.13 -21.26
N PRO A 208 -13.80 3.27 -22.45
CA PRO A 208 -12.36 3.42 -22.59
C PRO A 208 -11.88 4.86 -22.32
N GLU A 209 -12.17 5.36 -21.13
CA GLU A 209 -11.65 6.63 -20.65
C GLU A 209 -10.32 6.39 -19.91
N LEU A 210 -9.28 7.11 -20.31
CA LEU A 210 -7.93 6.97 -19.80
C LEU A 210 -7.45 8.24 -19.11
N ALA A 211 -7.02 8.12 -17.87
CA ALA A 211 -6.33 9.17 -17.13
C ALA A 211 -4.81 9.01 -17.27
N TYR A 212 -4.10 10.08 -17.55
CA TYR A 212 -2.64 10.13 -17.58
C TYR A 212 -2.15 11.54 -17.26
N VAL A 213 -0.85 11.66 -17.00
CA VAL A 213 -0.20 12.95 -16.75
C VAL A 213 0.66 13.32 -17.96
N ASP A 214 0.45 14.51 -18.54
CA ASP A 214 1.27 15.00 -19.62
C ASP A 214 2.67 15.45 -19.11
N ALA A 215 3.61 15.65 -19.98
CA ALA A 215 4.97 16.05 -19.61
C ALA A 215 5.06 17.42 -18.92
N ARG A 216 4.00 18.22 -18.96
CA ARG A 216 3.89 19.49 -18.25
C ARG A 216 3.32 19.33 -16.83
N GLY A 217 3.01 18.10 -16.43
CA GLY A 217 2.44 17.79 -15.13
C GLY A 217 0.95 18.05 -15.04
N ALA A 218 0.23 18.11 -16.15
CA ALA A 218 -1.23 18.22 -16.13
C ALA A 218 -1.89 16.84 -16.25
N LEU A 219 -2.88 16.59 -15.40
CA LEU A 219 -3.80 15.47 -15.52
C LEU A 219 -4.63 15.65 -16.79
N ARG A 220 -4.68 14.61 -17.59
CA ARG A 220 -5.52 14.50 -18.79
C ARG A 220 -6.48 13.34 -18.64
N ILE A 221 -7.70 13.53 -19.07
CA ILE A 221 -8.67 12.46 -19.27
C ILE A 221 -9.08 12.43 -20.72
N LEU A 222 -8.91 11.27 -21.33
CA LEU A 222 -9.15 11.04 -22.75
C LEU A 222 -10.27 10.00 -22.94
N ASP A 223 -11.24 10.28 -23.80
CA ASP A 223 -12.09 9.28 -24.43
C ASP A 223 -11.25 8.64 -25.56
N VAL A 224 -10.81 7.41 -25.33
CA VAL A 224 -9.86 6.74 -26.22
C VAL A 224 -10.50 6.33 -27.55
N GLU A 225 -11.78 5.93 -27.56
CA GLU A 225 -12.50 5.60 -28.80
C GLU A 225 -12.60 6.81 -29.73
N ARG A 226 -13.00 7.95 -29.18
CA ARG A 226 -13.16 9.19 -29.96
C ARG A 226 -11.87 9.97 -30.13
N ASN A 227 -10.78 9.50 -29.52
CA ASN A 227 -9.51 10.21 -29.43
C ASN A 227 -9.66 11.69 -29.02
N ARG A 228 -10.51 11.94 -28.02
CA ARG A 228 -10.91 13.28 -27.60
C ARG A 228 -10.59 13.52 -26.12
N ALA A 229 -9.89 14.61 -25.83
CA ALA A 229 -9.70 15.05 -24.46
C ALA A 229 -11.05 15.48 -23.86
N ILE A 230 -11.44 14.90 -22.74
CA ILE A 230 -12.72 15.15 -22.04
C ILE A 230 -12.53 15.79 -20.67
N GLY A 231 -11.31 15.81 -20.13
CA GLY A 231 -10.99 16.45 -18.86
C GLY A 231 -9.53 16.87 -18.75
N ARG A 232 -9.30 17.94 -17.97
CA ARG A 232 -7.95 18.43 -17.64
C ARG A 232 -7.93 19.10 -16.28
N ALA A 233 -6.86 18.87 -15.49
CA ALA A 233 -6.59 19.56 -14.24
C ALA A 233 -5.09 19.65 -13.96
N ALA A 234 -4.69 20.49 -12.99
CA ALA A 234 -3.36 20.41 -12.42
C ALA A 234 -3.26 19.20 -11.49
N THR A 235 -2.10 18.53 -11.47
CA THR A 235 -1.81 17.45 -10.54
C THR A 235 -1.02 17.93 -9.32
N LEU A 236 -0.77 17.02 -8.40
CA LEU A 236 0.19 17.21 -7.32
C LEU A 236 1.61 17.44 -7.86
N PRO A 237 2.39 18.39 -7.31
CA PRO A 237 3.81 18.45 -7.55
C PRO A 237 4.52 17.14 -7.15
N GLY A 238 5.32 16.58 -8.07
CA GLY A 238 6.03 15.33 -7.81
C GLY A 238 5.14 14.11 -7.66
N ILE A 239 4.02 14.08 -8.39
CA ILE A 239 3.11 12.94 -8.45
C ILE A 239 3.86 11.65 -8.82
N ARG A 240 3.53 10.55 -8.14
CA ARG A 240 4.13 9.22 -8.32
C ARG A 240 3.09 8.12 -8.51
N TRP A 241 1.89 8.34 -8.02
CA TRP A 241 0.77 7.39 -8.13
C TRP A 241 -0.44 8.09 -8.68
N LEU A 242 -1.04 7.48 -9.67
CA LEU A 242 -2.31 7.86 -10.29
C LEU A 242 -3.15 6.60 -10.43
N GLU A 243 -4.30 6.55 -9.77
CA GLU A 243 -5.17 5.39 -9.82
C GLU A 243 -6.63 5.84 -9.89
N TRP A 244 -7.35 5.28 -10.83
CA TRP A 244 -8.78 5.53 -11.00
C TRP A 244 -9.56 4.38 -10.36
N GLY A 245 -10.50 4.69 -9.49
CA GLY A 245 -11.23 3.67 -8.74
C GLY A 245 -12.71 3.93 -8.60
N GLY A 246 -13.32 3.11 -7.76
CA GLY A 246 -14.75 3.18 -7.50
C GLY A 246 -15.58 2.79 -8.72
N ARG A 247 -16.59 3.61 -8.98
CA ARG A 247 -17.43 3.51 -10.19
C ARG A 247 -16.96 4.44 -11.30
N GLY A 248 -15.69 4.85 -11.30
CA GLY A 248 -15.14 5.83 -12.20
C GLY A 248 -15.38 7.28 -11.75
N ASP A 249 -15.71 7.46 -10.49
CA ASP A 249 -16.03 8.75 -9.89
C ASP A 249 -14.90 9.30 -8.99
N VAL A 250 -13.81 8.53 -8.80
CA VAL A 250 -12.70 8.90 -7.91
C VAL A 250 -11.35 8.65 -8.55
N LEU A 251 -10.48 9.65 -8.53
CA LEU A 251 -9.04 9.55 -8.85
C LEU A 251 -8.20 9.74 -7.61
N LEU A 252 -7.33 8.78 -7.34
CA LEU A 252 -6.24 8.91 -6.39
C LEU A 252 -5.04 9.56 -7.08
N GLU A 253 -4.52 10.61 -6.48
CA GLU A 253 -3.26 11.24 -6.83
C GLU A 253 -2.37 11.23 -5.59
N ALA A 254 -1.14 10.72 -5.69
CA ALA A 254 -0.22 10.75 -4.56
C ALA A 254 1.21 11.10 -4.98
N SER A 255 1.91 11.76 -4.05
CA SER A 255 3.34 12.04 -4.08
C SER A 255 3.98 11.48 -2.80
N ARG A 256 5.29 11.62 -2.64
CA ARG A 256 5.93 11.21 -1.37
C ARG A 256 5.46 11.99 -0.14
N ARG A 257 4.80 13.13 -0.31
CA ARG A 257 4.44 14.03 0.81
C ARG A 257 2.95 14.33 0.92
N GLN A 258 2.16 13.86 -0.01
CA GLN A 258 0.73 14.17 -0.05
C GLN A 258 -0.04 13.06 -0.74
N ILE A 259 -1.21 12.76 -0.21
CA ILE A 259 -2.21 11.88 -0.81
C ILE A 259 -3.48 12.71 -0.96
N GLN A 260 -4.15 12.60 -2.12
CA GLN A 260 -5.43 13.27 -2.35
C GLN A 260 -6.36 12.44 -3.21
N LEU A 261 -7.66 12.61 -3.00
CA LEU A 261 -8.72 12.09 -3.86
C LEU A 261 -9.38 13.24 -4.60
N ARG A 262 -9.64 13.02 -5.88
CA ARG A 262 -10.37 13.94 -6.73
C ARG A 262 -11.65 13.28 -7.20
N GLN A 263 -12.77 13.95 -7.04
CA GLN A 263 -14.04 13.53 -7.63
C GLN A 263 -14.05 13.81 -9.12
N VAL A 264 -14.63 12.87 -9.86
CA VAL A 264 -14.76 12.90 -11.32
C VAL A 264 -16.23 12.82 -11.68
N ALA A 265 -16.80 13.89 -12.22
CA ALA A 265 -18.19 13.93 -12.63
C ALA A 265 -18.30 13.94 -14.16
N PHE A 266 -19.04 12.99 -14.71
CA PHE A 266 -19.29 12.86 -16.14
C PHE A 266 -20.58 13.56 -16.55
N HIS A 267 -20.51 14.38 -17.59
CA HIS A 267 -21.67 15.07 -18.16
C HIS A 267 -22.33 14.25 -19.27
N SER A 268 -23.61 14.00 -19.13
CA SER A 268 -24.36 13.14 -20.06
C SER A 268 -24.56 13.75 -21.47
N LYS A 269 -24.51 15.06 -21.58
CA LYS A 269 -24.83 15.77 -22.87
C LYS A 269 -23.68 15.75 -23.87
N ASP A 270 -22.46 15.94 -23.41
CA ASP A 270 -21.27 16.10 -24.26
C ASP A 270 -20.14 15.12 -23.94
N GLY A 271 -20.32 14.30 -22.90
CA GLY A 271 -19.31 13.36 -22.41
C GLY A 271 -18.07 14.05 -21.81
N ALA A 272 -18.17 15.34 -21.51
CA ALA A 272 -17.12 16.06 -20.82
C ALA A 272 -17.03 15.61 -19.36
N VAL A 273 -15.89 15.87 -18.74
CA VAL A 273 -15.63 15.53 -17.35
C VAL A 273 -15.31 16.79 -16.56
N THR A 274 -16.00 16.96 -15.44
CA THR A 274 -15.61 17.94 -14.42
C THR A 274 -14.73 17.23 -13.38
N LEU A 275 -13.61 17.84 -13.09
CA LEU A 275 -12.66 17.41 -12.08
C LEU A 275 -12.73 18.39 -10.90
N ASP A 276 -13.28 17.95 -9.79
CA ASP A 276 -13.44 18.78 -8.62
C ASP A 276 -12.09 19.11 -7.95
N ARG A 277 -12.11 20.07 -7.01
CA ARG A 277 -10.95 20.36 -6.18
C ARG A 277 -10.62 19.11 -5.37
N PRO A 278 -9.35 18.64 -5.40
CA PRO A 278 -8.99 17.41 -4.70
C PRO A 278 -9.07 17.59 -3.19
N GLN A 279 -9.50 16.54 -2.53
CA GLN A 279 -9.47 16.41 -1.08
C GLN A 279 -8.13 15.80 -0.65
N ALA A 280 -7.32 16.57 0.08
CA ALA A 280 -6.05 16.10 0.61
C ALA A 280 -6.24 15.37 1.95
N PHE A 281 -5.47 14.31 2.18
CA PHE A 281 -5.34 13.65 3.46
C PHE A 281 -4.16 14.24 4.24
N HIS A 282 -4.37 14.44 5.54
CA HIS A 282 -3.30 14.90 6.43
C HIS A 282 -2.41 13.71 6.79
N LEU A 283 -1.13 13.82 6.45
CA LEU A 283 -0.11 12.86 6.86
C LEU A 283 0.53 13.32 8.17
N PRO A 284 0.95 12.40 9.04
CA PRO A 284 1.72 12.75 10.22
C PRO A 284 3.01 13.52 9.87
N ALA A 285 3.40 14.44 10.72
CA ALA A 285 4.58 15.28 10.47
C ALA A 285 5.87 14.43 10.38
N GLY A 286 6.65 14.66 9.35
CA GLY A 286 7.93 13.96 9.13
C GLY A 286 7.81 12.59 8.45
N GLU A 287 6.60 12.13 8.14
CA GLU A 287 6.38 10.90 7.40
C GLU A 287 6.32 11.14 5.88
N THR A 288 6.68 10.10 5.14
CA THR A 288 6.63 10.06 3.68
C THR A 288 5.80 8.88 3.21
N VAL A 289 5.13 9.03 2.08
CA VAL A 289 4.43 7.94 1.40
C VAL A 289 5.46 7.04 0.72
N ASP A 290 5.55 5.81 1.16
CA ASP A 290 6.40 4.78 0.53
C ASP A 290 5.61 4.00 -0.52
N ASP A 291 4.31 3.73 -0.28
CA ASP A 291 3.39 3.14 -1.24
C ASP A 291 1.94 3.52 -0.92
N VAL A 292 1.05 3.45 -1.92
CA VAL A 292 -0.37 3.80 -1.77
C VAL A 292 -1.23 3.05 -2.78
N ALA A 293 -2.40 2.60 -2.36
CA ALA A 293 -3.36 1.91 -3.22
C ALA A 293 -4.80 2.32 -2.89
N LEU A 294 -5.61 2.50 -3.93
CA LEU A 294 -7.03 2.77 -3.82
C LEU A 294 -7.81 1.45 -3.71
N SER A 295 -8.78 1.38 -2.80
CA SER A 295 -9.62 0.19 -2.69
C SER A 295 -10.45 -0.02 -3.97
N PRO A 296 -10.81 -1.27 -4.32
CA PRO A 296 -11.62 -1.54 -5.52
C PRO A 296 -12.95 -0.78 -5.55
N ALA A 297 -13.52 -0.49 -4.39
CA ALA A 297 -14.74 0.32 -4.28
C ALA A 297 -14.49 1.84 -4.38
N GLY A 298 -13.23 2.30 -4.42
CA GLY A 298 -12.85 3.71 -4.50
C GLY A 298 -13.10 4.53 -3.22
N ASN A 299 -13.55 3.91 -2.13
CA ASN A 299 -13.94 4.61 -0.91
C ASN A 299 -12.89 4.57 0.20
N LYS A 300 -11.77 3.88 0.00
CA LYS A 300 -10.65 3.80 0.96
C LYS A 300 -9.34 3.91 0.24
N VAL A 301 -8.37 4.53 0.90
CA VAL A 301 -6.97 4.60 0.46
C VAL A 301 -6.11 3.94 1.53
N ALA A 302 -5.39 2.90 1.17
CA ALA A 302 -4.35 2.35 2.01
C ALA A 302 -3.02 3.01 1.67
N ALA A 303 -2.23 3.35 2.68
CA ALA A 303 -0.91 3.94 2.49
C ALA A 303 0.11 3.31 3.43
N LEU A 304 1.27 2.99 2.89
CA LEU A 304 2.48 2.72 3.65
C LEU A 304 3.20 4.04 3.88
N LEU A 305 3.32 4.43 5.14
CA LEU A 305 4.03 5.63 5.53
C LEU A 305 5.36 5.26 6.17
N GLY A 306 6.42 5.95 5.76
CA GLY A 306 7.76 5.78 6.30
C GLY A 306 8.20 7.01 7.06
N GLY A 307 8.73 6.82 8.28
CA GLY A 307 9.27 7.86 9.12
C GLY A 307 10.47 7.41 9.94
N ARG A 308 10.95 8.27 10.82
CA ARG A 308 11.99 7.96 11.81
C ARG A 308 11.56 8.42 13.20
N VAL A 309 11.69 7.54 14.17
CA VAL A 309 11.46 7.83 15.58
C VAL A 309 12.75 7.48 16.32
N GLY A 310 13.35 8.47 17.01
CA GLY A 310 14.63 8.25 17.71
C GLY A 310 15.77 7.79 16.79
N GLY A 311 15.76 8.18 15.51
CA GLY A 311 16.75 7.75 14.50
C GLY A 311 16.47 6.38 13.87
N VAL A 312 15.54 5.60 14.41
CA VAL A 312 15.15 4.28 13.88
C VAL A 312 14.07 4.45 12.81
N ARG A 313 14.25 3.79 11.65
CA ARG A 313 13.22 3.75 10.60
C ARG A 313 11.99 3.00 11.12
N ARG A 314 10.83 3.54 10.87
CA ARG A 314 9.53 2.96 11.16
C ARG A 314 8.64 3.04 9.92
N SER A 315 7.83 2.04 9.71
CA SER A 315 6.76 2.07 8.72
C SER A 315 5.42 1.83 9.38
N GLU A 316 4.41 2.51 8.84
CA GLU A 316 3.02 2.39 9.27
C GLU A 316 2.10 2.10 8.09
N LEU A 317 1.14 1.21 8.30
CA LEU A 317 0.03 0.99 7.38
C LEU A 317 -1.18 1.73 7.91
N ILE A 318 -1.66 2.68 7.13
CA ILE A 318 -2.82 3.50 7.47
C ILE A 318 -3.87 3.37 6.38
N VAL A 319 -5.14 3.28 6.76
CA VAL A 319 -6.27 3.30 5.84
C VAL A 319 -7.08 4.58 6.08
N PHE A 320 -7.17 5.41 5.04
CA PHE A 320 -8.03 6.59 5.00
C PHE A 320 -9.39 6.22 4.38
N ASP A 321 -10.47 6.76 4.94
CA ASP A 321 -11.81 6.62 4.40
C ASP A 321 -12.20 7.92 3.68
N ALA A 322 -12.70 7.83 2.44
CA ALA A 322 -13.15 8.99 1.67
C ALA A 322 -14.33 9.73 2.34
N GLY A 323 -15.07 9.07 3.25
CA GLY A 323 -16.15 9.64 4.05
C GLY A 323 -15.70 10.44 5.29
N HIS A 324 -14.43 10.83 5.38
CA HIS A 324 -13.89 11.74 6.42
C HIS A 324 -13.85 11.20 7.85
N ARG A 325 -13.81 9.91 8.04
CA ARG A 325 -13.50 9.32 9.34
C ARG A 325 -12.01 9.48 9.65
N ALA A 326 -11.68 9.48 10.93
CA ALA A 326 -10.28 9.44 11.35
C ALA A 326 -9.56 8.25 10.67
N PRO A 327 -8.31 8.41 10.20
CA PRO A 327 -7.58 7.33 9.57
C PRO A 327 -7.40 6.16 10.54
N LEU A 328 -7.56 4.93 10.02
CA LEU A 328 -7.37 3.70 10.76
C LEU A 328 -5.92 3.23 10.60
N ARG A 329 -5.16 3.22 11.69
CA ARG A 329 -3.86 2.60 11.73
C ARG A 329 -4.03 1.10 11.90
N LEU A 330 -3.60 0.32 10.92
CA LEU A 330 -3.70 -1.15 10.96
C LEU A 330 -2.43 -1.80 11.51
N LEU A 331 -1.27 -1.21 11.22
CA LEU A 331 0.02 -1.78 11.59
C LEU A 331 1.07 -0.68 11.75
N GLY A 332 1.97 -0.83 12.72
CA GLY A 332 3.14 0.02 12.87
C GLY A 332 4.33 -0.83 13.33
N VAL A 333 5.41 -0.86 12.53
CA VAL A 333 6.56 -1.73 12.78
C VAL A 333 7.88 -0.97 12.66
N PRO A 334 8.92 -1.38 13.39
CA PRO A 334 10.27 -0.93 13.13
C PRO A 334 10.76 -1.53 11.80
N GLY A 335 11.50 -0.72 11.03
CA GLY A 335 12.00 -1.11 9.72
C GLY A 335 11.13 -0.62 8.58
N GLN A 336 11.18 -1.31 7.46
CA GLN A 336 10.46 -0.96 6.23
C GLN A 336 9.42 -2.01 5.90
N LEU A 337 8.20 -1.55 5.65
CA LEU A 337 7.18 -2.29 4.92
C LEU A 337 7.31 -1.96 3.43
N ALA A 338 6.89 -2.87 2.60
CA ALA A 338 6.86 -2.73 1.14
C ALA A 338 5.63 -3.44 0.59
N GLU A 339 5.38 -3.28 -0.70
CA GLU A 339 4.34 -4.04 -1.41
C GLU A 339 2.95 -3.89 -0.78
N LEU A 340 2.11 -3.10 -1.41
CA LEU A 340 0.76 -2.86 -0.93
C LEU A 340 -0.25 -3.22 -2.01
N ALA A 341 -1.11 -4.19 -1.72
CA ALA A 341 -2.19 -4.55 -2.63
C ALA A 341 -3.51 -4.80 -1.90
N TRP A 342 -4.61 -4.36 -2.50
CA TRP A 342 -5.95 -4.71 -2.06
C TRP A 342 -6.37 -6.07 -2.64
N ALA A 343 -6.97 -6.88 -1.79
CA ALA A 343 -7.71 -8.04 -2.30
C ALA A 343 -8.87 -7.59 -3.23
N PRO A 344 -9.24 -8.37 -4.23
CA PRO A 344 -10.29 -8.02 -5.19
C PRO A 344 -11.64 -7.66 -4.54
N GLY A 345 -11.90 -8.22 -3.35
CA GLY A 345 -13.09 -7.93 -2.56
C GLY A 345 -13.01 -6.68 -1.69
N GLY A 346 -11.85 -6.00 -1.62
CA GLY A 346 -11.64 -4.80 -0.80
C GLY A 346 -11.68 -5.03 0.72
N GLY A 347 -11.79 -6.28 1.17
CA GLY A 347 -11.87 -6.61 2.59
C GLY A 347 -10.53 -6.91 3.26
N ARG A 348 -9.45 -6.98 2.49
CA ARG A 348 -8.13 -7.38 2.96
C ARG A 348 -7.02 -6.64 2.21
N LEU A 349 -5.90 -6.46 2.87
CA LEU A 349 -4.67 -5.90 2.31
C LEU A 349 -3.56 -6.94 2.39
N LEU A 350 -2.73 -7.00 1.37
CA LEU A 350 -1.42 -7.64 1.39
C LEU A 350 -0.37 -6.56 1.61
N VAL A 351 0.55 -6.80 2.53
CA VAL A 351 1.70 -5.94 2.80
C VAL A 351 2.95 -6.81 2.94
N GLY A 352 4.02 -6.44 2.27
CA GLY A 352 5.31 -7.09 2.41
C GLY A 352 6.09 -6.60 3.62
N TRP A 353 6.76 -7.54 4.31
CA TRP A 353 7.71 -7.23 5.37
C TRP A 353 9.08 -7.88 5.06
N PRO A 354 9.90 -7.22 4.19
CA PRO A 354 11.12 -7.83 3.65
C PRO A 354 12.13 -8.29 4.72
N ARG A 355 12.19 -7.59 5.86
CA ARG A 355 13.11 -7.94 6.95
C ARG A 355 12.86 -9.35 7.50
N PHE A 356 11.61 -9.77 7.56
CA PHE A 356 11.20 -11.08 8.07
C PHE A 356 10.89 -12.08 6.98
N ASP A 357 11.00 -11.68 5.72
CA ASP A 357 10.66 -12.49 4.55
C ASP A 357 9.19 -12.94 4.58
N GLU A 358 8.28 -11.99 4.89
CA GLU A 358 6.86 -12.25 5.12
C GLU A 358 5.95 -11.40 4.26
N TRP A 359 4.86 -12.00 3.82
CA TRP A 359 3.66 -11.29 3.39
C TRP A 359 2.61 -11.33 4.50
N LEU A 360 2.10 -10.16 4.86
CA LEU A 360 1.05 -9.97 5.85
C LEU A 360 -0.29 -9.75 5.14
N PHE A 361 -1.26 -10.60 5.41
CA PHE A 361 -2.62 -10.48 4.90
C PHE A 361 -3.52 -9.92 5.99
N LEU A 362 -3.79 -8.64 5.95
CA LEU A 362 -4.46 -7.89 7.00
C LEU A 362 -5.91 -7.58 6.62
N PRO A 363 -6.91 -7.94 7.44
CA PRO A 363 -8.28 -7.51 7.22
C PRO A 363 -8.41 -6.01 7.47
N THR A 364 -9.28 -5.35 6.73
CA THR A 364 -9.57 -3.91 6.89
C THR A 364 -10.60 -3.63 8.00
N ARG A 365 -10.91 -4.62 8.81
CA ARG A 365 -11.73 -4.56 10.04
C ARG A 365 -10.91 -5.17 11.16
N ILE A 366 -11.28 -4.90 12.41
CA ILE A 366 -10.62 -5.50 13.57
C ILE A 366 -10.83 -7.03 13.52
N ALA A 367 -9.80 -7.74 13.07
CA ALA A 367 -9.72 -9.19 13.00
C ALA A 367 -8.25 -9.60 12.89
N GLU A 368 -7.95 -10.84 13.19
CA GLU A 368 -6.58 -11.35 13.09
C GLU A 368 -6.10 -11.38 11.64
N GLY A 369 -4.89 -10.87 11.42
CA GLY A 369 -4.16 -11.02 10.18
C GLY A 369 -3.55 -12.41 10.04
N ARG A 370 -3.14 -12.77 8.83
CA ARG A 370 -2.34 -13.97 8.56
C ARG A 370 -1.00 -13.56 7.97
N ALA A 371 0.07 -14.24 8.36
CA ALA A 371 1.37 -14.09 7.73
C ALA A 371 1.71 -15.34 6.92
N VAL A 372 2.38 -15.11 5.80
CA VAL A 372 3.02 -16.12 4.98
C VAL A 372 4.51 -15.85 5.06
N THR A 373 5.29 -16.82 5.52
CA THR A 373 6.73 -16.70 5.75
C THR A 373 7.54 -17.38 4.65
N GLY A 374 8.80 -16.97 4.49
CA GLY A 374 9.71 -17.58 3.51
C GLY A 374 9.32 -17.27 2.07
N VAL A 375 8.72 -16.09 1.83
CA VAL A 375 8.19 -15.73 0.50
C VAL A 375 9.30 -15.59 -0.54
N SER A 376 10.51 -15.11 -0.19
CA SER A 376 11.61 -15.02 -1.14
C SER A 376 12.13 -16.39 -1.57
N GLN A 377 12.10 -17.37 -0.65
CA GLN A 377 12.50 -18.76 -0.94
C GLN A 377 11.51 -19.47 -1.86
N ALA A 378 10.24 -19.06 -1.80
CA ALA A 378 9.21 -19.67 -2.61
C ALA A 378 9.42 -19.47 -4.13
N PHE A 379 10.19 -18.46 -4.53
CA PHE A 379 10.46 -18.12 -5.93
C PHE A 379 11.91 -18.34 -6.36
N ALA A 380 12.76 -18.79 -5.45
CA ALA A 380 14.18 -19.00 -5.73
C ALA A 380 14.47 -20.44 -6.17
N PRO A 381 15.30 -20.65 -7.21
CA PRO A 381 15.79 -21.98 -7.55
C PRO A 381 16.55 -22.59 -6.37
N GLY A 382 16.21 -23.82 -6.00
CA GLY A 382 16.91 -24.53 -4.92
C GLY A 382 16.57 -24.09 -3.50
N GLY A 383 15.59 -23.17 -3.33
CA GLY A 383 15.16 -22.70 -2.00
C GLY A 383 16.14 -21.74 -1.31
N GLU A 384 17.09 -21.16 -2.04
CA GLU A 384 17.96 -20.11 -1.54
C GLU A 384 17.16 -18.80 -1.32
N ARG A 385 17.65 -17.93 -0.42
CA ARG A 385 17.00 -16.63 -0.19
C ARG A 385 17.26 -15.71 -1.37
N GLY A 386 16.23 -15.51 -2.22
CA GLY A 386 16.24 -14.54 -3.30
C GLY A 386 15.94 -13.10 -2.86
N ALA A 387 15.81 -12.19 -3.82
CA ALA A 387 15.24 -10.86 -3.58
C ALA A 387 13.79 -10.98 -3.09
N PHE A 388 13.37 -10.07 -2.22
CA PHE A 388 11.99 -10.06 -1.73
C PHE A 388 11.03 -9.79 -2.90
N PRO A 389 9.98 -10.62 -3.09
CA PRO A 389 9.09 -10.52 -4.24
C PRO A 389 8.26 -9.25 -4.22
N ARG A 390 8.20 -8.55 -5.36
CA ARG A 390 7.38 -7.36 -5.57
C ARG A 390 5.99 -7.77 -6.05
N VAL A 391 4.94 -7.24 -5.43
CA VAL A 391 3.55 -7.53 -5.80
C VAL A 391 3.07 -6.54 -6.86
N GLU A 392 2.81 -7.03 -8.07
CA GLU A 392 2.34 -6.22 -9.20
C GLU A 392 0.81 -6.11 -9.25
N GLY A 393 0.11 -7.05 -8.59
CA GLY A 393 -1.33 -7.00 -8.50
C GLY A 393 -1.96 -8.21 -7.82
N TRP A 394 -3.14 -8.01 -7.28
CA TRP A 394 -3.99 -9.05 -6.70
C TRP A 394 -5.31 -9.08 -7.46
N CYS A 395 -5.52 -10.10 -8.27
CA CYS A 395 -6.65 -10.21 -9.18
C CYS A 395 -7.64 -11.28 -8.73
N CYS A 396 -8.83 -11.07 -9.21
CA CYS A 396 -9.88 -12.05 -9.46
C CYS A 396 -10.37 -12.79 -8.21
N ARG A 397 -11.67 -12.72 -7.96
CA ARG A 397 -12.30 -13.61 -6.99
C ARG A 397 -12.20 -15.02 -7.55
N ALA A 398 -11.87 -15.99 -6.70
CA ALA A 398 -12.03 -17.40 -7.08
C ALA A 398 -13.48 -17.57 -7.58
N THR A 399 -13.64 -17.91 -8.83
CA THR A 399 -14.94 -18.30 -9.36
C THR A 399 -15.24 -19.68 -8.84
N ALA A 400 -16.50 -19.97 -8.53
CA ALA A 400 -16.93 -21.28 -8.03
C ALA A 400 -16.67 -22.43 -9.05
N HIS A 401 -16.04 -22.15 -10.18
CA HIS A 401 -15.64 -23.12 -11.21
C HIS A 401 -14.21 -23.66 -11.03
N ASP A 402 -13.39 -23.03 -10.17
CA ASP A 402 -12.01 -23.50 -9.94
C ASP A 402 -11.92 -24.53 -8.78
N ALA A 403 -13.05 -25.02 -8.29
CA ALA A 403 -13.17 -26.02 -7.23
C ALA A 403 -13.74 -27.37 -7.75
N GLY A 404 -13.33 -27.77 -8.96
CA GLY A 404 -13.72 -29.03 -9.57
C GLY A 404 -12.54 -29.95 -9.84
#